data_b009902a2386b8f09f653852d500797b
#
_entry.id   b009902a2386b8f09f653852d500797b
#
_cell.length_a   1.000
_cell.length_b   1.000
_cell.length_c   1.000
_cell.angle_alpha   90.00
_cell.angle_beta   90.00
_cell.angle_gamma   90.00
#
_symmetry.space_group_name_H-M   'P 1'
#
loop_
_entity.id
_entity.type
_entity.pdbx_description
1 polymer ?
#
loop_
_entity_poly.entity_id
_entity_poly.type
_entity_poly.pdbx_seq_one_letter_code
_entity_poly.pdbx_strand_id
1 'polypeptide(L)'
;GYRRAHMGIGYMPEDRRLVPEMTAEENILVPVWSTNIQGYEGRLSWIYEIIPECKGFREMAATSLSGGQQKLVALARALMVGQKLLLLDEPTEGIAPVLALRMGEILASLKREGVSIIIAESNDAHVSDVIDRTYTIERGSIVTA
;
A
#
# COMPACT_ATOMS: atom_id res chain seq x y z
N GLY A 1 -1.78 15.43 -5.01
CA GLY A 1 -1.05 14.41 -4.20
C GLY A 1 -0.52 14.96 -2.90
N TYR A 2 0.34 15.95 -2.98
CA TYR A 2 1.06 16.56 -1.86
C TYR A 2 0.17 16.95 -0.65
N ARG A 3 -0.96 17.64 -0.85
CA ARG A 3 -1.86 18.01 0.25
C ARG A 3 -2.46 16.80 0.98
N ARG A 4 -2.71 15.70 0.28
CA ARG A 4 -3.29 14.48 0.87
C ARG A 4 -2.33 13.81 1.84
N ALA A 5 -1.04 13.79 1.52
CA ALA A 5 0.00 13.26 2.41
C ALA A 5 0.01 13.98 3.77
N HIS A 6 -0.06 15.32 3.77
CA HIS A 6 -0.15 16.10 5.02
C HIS A 6 -1.45 15.88 5.81
N MET A 7 -2.50 15.37 5.15
CA MET A 7 -3.76 14.99 5.81
C MET A 7 -3.71 13.59 6.43
N GLY A 8 -2.62 12.85 6.26
CA GLY A 8 -2.48 11.47 6.71
C GLY A 8 -3.16 10.47 5.77
N ILE A 9 -3.28 10.80 4.47
CA ILE A 9 -3.88 9.96 3.44
C ILE A 9 -2.77 9.39 2.57
N GLY A 10 -2.60 8.06 2.60
CA GLY A 10 -1.72 7.31 1.71
C GLY A 10 -2.46 6.84 0.47
N TYR A 11 -1.75 6.74 -0.66
CA TYR A 11 -2.31 6.24 -1.91
C TYR A 11 -1.33 5.28 -2.58
N MET A 12 -1.82 4.11 -2.92
CA MET A 12 -1.13 3.11 -3.72
C MET A 12 -1.86 3.00 -5.06
N PRO A 13 -1.28 3.47 -6.17
CA PRO A 13 -1.84 3.29 -7.50
C PRO A 13 -1.62 1.87 -8.03
N GLU A 14 -2.46 1.42 -8.96
CA GLU A 14 -2.39 0.14 -9.66
C GLU A 14 -0.99 -0.10 -10.27
N ASP A 15 -0.45 0.91 -10.98
CA ASP A 15 0.83 0.86 -11.70
C ASP A 15 2.07 1.04 -10.79
N ARG A 16 1.90 1.02 -9.47
CA ARG A 16 2.94 1.12 -8.42
C ARG A 16 3.73 2.43 -8.41
N ARG A 17 4.08 2.99 -9.56
CA ARG A 17 4.85 4.24 -9.76
C ARG A 17 6.11 4.31 -8.90
N LEU A 18 6.86 3.23 -8.83
CA LEU A 18 8.17 3.24 -8.20
C LEU A 18 9.16 3.99 -9.09
N VAL A 19 10.14 4.64 -8.46
CA VAL A 19 11.27 5.24 -9.15
C VAL A 19 12.29 4.13 -9.45
N PRO A 20 12.55 3.81 -10.73
CA PRO A 20 13.29 2.60 -11.11
C PRO A 20 14.71 2.55 -10.56
N GLU A 21 15.39 3.69 -10.53
CA GLU A 21 16.79 3.83 -10.12
C GLU A 21 17.00 3.82 -8.62
N MET A 22 15.90 4.03 -7.85
CA MET A 22 15.94 4.04 -6.40
C MET A 22 15.82 2.63 -5.83
N THR A 23 16.42 2.42 -4.66
CA THR A 23 16.22 1.20 -3.88
C THR A 23 14.76 1.08 -3.37
N ALA A 24 14.39 -0.10 -2.85
CA ALA A 24 13.09 -0.30 -2.23
C ALA A 24 12.88 0.66 -1.05
N GLU A 25 13.87 0.82 -0.17
CA GLU A 25 13.77 1.74 0.98
C GLU A 25 13.68 3.19 0.54
N GLU A 26 14.46 3.63 -0.43
CA GLU A 26 14.37 4.98 -0.97
C GLU A 26 12.98 5.26 -1.57
N ASN A 27 12.40 4.29 -2.30
CA ASN A 27 11.04 4.40 -2.79
C ASN A 27 10.01 4.54 -1.66
N ILE A 28 10.18 3.82 -0.56
CA ILE A 28 9.32 3.95 0.64
C ILE A 28 9.46 5.35 1.24
N LEU A 29 10.66 5.94 1.22
CA LEU A 29 10.97 7.23 1.83
C LEU A 29 10.63 8.45 0.95
N VAL A 30 10.35 8.28 -0.34
CA VAL A 30 9.96 9.41 -1.24
C VAL A 30 8.92 10.35 -0.62
N PRO A 31 7.82 9.86 0.03
CA PRO A 31 6.85 10.76 0.65
C PRO A 31 7.43 11.59 1.80
N VAL A 32 8.39 11.05 2.55
CA VAL A 32 9.07 11.73 3.66
C VAL A 32 9.81 12.96 3.12
N TRP A 33 10.61 12.77 2.09
CA TRP A 33 11.41 13.84 1.47
C TRP A 33 10.52 14.92 0.83
N SER A 34 9.42 14.49 0.19
CA SER A 34 8.52 15.42 -0.49
C SER A 34 7.63 16.22 0.47
N THR A 35 7.41 15.74 1.69
CA THR A 35 6.54 16.39 2.69
C THR A 35 7.28 16.94 3.89
N ASN A 36 8.61 16.73 3.96
CA ASN A 36 9.47 17.12 5.07
C ASN A 36 8.97 16.61 6.45
N ILE A 37 8.45 15.36 6.47
CA ILE A 37 8.03 14.72 7.72
C ILE A 37 9.26 14.41 8.56
N GLN A 38 9.25 14.84 9.83
CA GLN A 38 10.30 14.57 10.81
C GLN A 38 9.94 13.32 11.64
N GLY A 39 10.97 12.64 12.18
CA GLY A 39 10.79 11.49 13.07
C GLY A 39 10.14 10.28 12.40
N TYR A 40 10.39 10.09 11.11
CA TYR A 40 9.81 9.01 10.30
C TYR A 40 10.39 7.62 10.63
N GLU A 41 11.51 7.53 11.34
CA GLU A 41 12.23 6.28 11.62
C GLU A 41 11.36 5.28 12.38
N GLY A 42 10.59 5.75 13.34
CA GLY A 42 9.62 4.93 14.08
C GLY A 42 8.53 4.37 13.15
N ARG A 43 8.07 5.18 12.19
CA ARG A 43 7.08 4.75 11.20
C ARG A 43 7.66 3.73 10.23
N LEU A 44 8.90 3.93 9.78
CA LEU A 44 9.60 2.97 8.93
C LEU A 44 9.81 1.64 9.65
N SER A 45 10.22 1.67 10.92
CA SER A 45 10.38 0.46 11.75
C SER A 45 9.06 -0.30 11.87
N TRP A 46 7.97 0.39 12.16
CA TRP A 46 6.63 -0.20 12.21
C TRP A 46 6.22 -0.82 10.86
N ILE A 47 6.50 -0.15 9.72
CA ILE A 47 6.23 -0.70 8.40
C ILE A 47 6.99 -2.02 8.19
N TYR A 48 8.25 -2.11 8.64
CA TYR A 48 9.03 -3.34 8.55
C TYR A 48 8.56 -4.46 9.51
N GLU A 49 7.83 -4.12 10.56
CA GLU A 49 7.13 -5.12 11.40
C GLU A 49 5.89 -5.68 10.68
N ILE A 50 5.14 -4.82 10.00
CA ILE A 50 3.93 -5.21 9.25
C ILE A 50 4.29 -5.93 7.94
N ILE A 51 5.32 -5.46 7.23
CA ILE A 51 5.78 -6.00 5.94
C ILE A 51 7.28 -6.33 6.02
N PRO A 52 7.66 -7.39 6.77
CA PRO A 52 9.06 -7.74 6.97
C PRO A 52 9.80 -8.11 5.68
N GLU A 53 9.06 -8.51 4.64
CA GLU A 53 9.62 -8.76 3.32
C GLU A 53 10.36 -7.53 2.77
N CYS A 54 9.80 -6.33 2.96
CA CYS A 54 10.43 -5.07 2.50
C CYS A 54 11.81 -4.85 3.14
N LYS A 55 12.01 -5.26 4.38
CA LYS A 55 13.30 -5.18 5.03
C LYS A 55 14.34 -6.10 4.38
N GLY A 56 13.90 -7.27 3.89
CA GLY A 56 14.77 -8.27 3.27
C GLY A 56 15.38 -7.82 1.94
N PHE A 57 14.69 -6.96 1.19
CA PHE A 57 15.15 -6.46 -0.10
C PHE A 57 15.27 -4.92 -0.15
N ARG A 58 15.37 -4.26 0.98
CA ARG A 58 15.37 -2.79 1.10
C ARG A 58 16.43 -2.09 0.26
N GLU A 59 17.60 -2.73 0.09
CA GLU A 59 18.75 -2.18 -0.66
C GLU A 59 18.73 -2.55 -2.16
N MET A 60 17.76 -3.36 -2.60
CA MET A 60 17.62 -3.72 -4.00
C MET A 60 16.98 -2.58 -4.80
N ALA A 61 17.51 -2.33 -6.00
CA ALA A 61 16.89 -1.38 -6.92
C ALA A 61 15.46 -1.86 -7.30
N ALA A 62 14.53 -0.92 -7.48
CA ALA A 62 13.15 -1.24 -7.83
C ALA A 62 13.02 -2.08 -9.11
N THR A 63 13.94 -1.91 -10.06
CA THR A 63 14.02 -2.70 -11.30
C THR A 63 14.38 -4.16 -11.08
N SER A 64 15.04 -4.48 -9.97
CA SER A 64 15.44 -5.85 -9.62
C SER A 64 14.38 -6.61 -8.83
N LEU A 65 13.32 -5.93 -8.43
CA LEU A 65 12.22 -6.53 -7.68
C LEU A 65 11.20 -7.22 -8.60
N SER A 66 10.66 -8.35 -8.16
CA SER A 66 9.49 -8.96 -8.81
C SER A 66 8.28 -8.01 -8.74
N GLY A 67 7.30 -8.22 -9.63
CA GLY A 67 6.08 -7.39 -9.64
C GLY A 67 5.35 -7.35 -8.30
N GLY A 68 5.32 -8.47 -7.58
CA GLY A 68 4.72 -8.54 -6.27
C GLY A 68 5.55 -7.83 -5.18
N GLN A 69 6.89 -7.95 -5.20
CA GLN A 69 7.75 -7.18 -4.31
C GLN A 69 7.58 -5.68 -4.54
N GLN A 70 7.45 -5.26 -5.80
CA GLN A 70 7.15 -3.87 -6.13
C GLN A 70 5.80 -3.40 -5.57
N LYS A 71 4.76 -4.27 -5.56
CA LYS A 71 3.46 -3.95 -4.93
C LYS A 71 3.60 -3.78 -3.40
N LEU A 72 4.39 -4.64 -2.74
CA LEU A 72 4.68 -4.47 -1.30
C LEU A 72 5.40 -3.14 -1.01
N VAL A 73 6.38 -2.76 -1.84
CA VAL A 73 7.07 -1.46 -1.72
C VAL A 73 6.09 -0.30 -1.93
N ALA A 74 5.18 -0.40 -2.91
CA ALA A 74 4.17 0.63 -3.17
C ALA A 74 3.19 0.79 -1.99
N LEU A 75 2.78 -0.32 -1.37
CA LEU A 75 1.98 -0.31 -0.14
C LEU A 75 2.76 0.31 1.03
N ALA A 76 4.00 -0.11 1.26
CA ALA A 76 4.87 0.42 2.30
C ALA A 76 5.07 1.94 2.14
N ARG A 77 5.28 2.42 0.90
CA ARG A 77 5.35 3.86 0.58
C ARG A 77 4.06 4.59 0.91
N ALA A 78 2.90 4.02 0.61
CA ALA A 78 1.61 4.60 0.97
C ALA A 78 1.45 4.69 2.49
N LEU A 79 1.91 3.67 3.22
CA LEU A 79 1.88 3.61 4.68
C LEU A 79 2.75 4.69 5.35
N MET A 80 3.82 5.16 4.72
CA MET A 80 4.66 6.22 5.29
C MET A 80 3.87 7.48 5.62
N VAL A 81 2.85 7.82 4.85
CA VAL A 81 1.99 9.00 5.04
C VAL A 81 0.55 8.64 5.40
N GLY A 82 0.10 7.43 5.10
CA GLY A 82 -1.26 6.94 5.33
C GLY A 82 -1.52 6.55 6.78
N GLN A 83 -1.50 7.50 7.69
CA GLN A 83 -1.74 7.26 9.12
C GLN A 83 -3.24 7.20 9.45
N LYS A 84 -4.09 7.86 8.68
CA LYS A 84 -5.54 7.94 8.90
C LYS A 84 -6.32 7.12 7.89
N LEU A 85 -5.90 7.17 6.63
CA LEU A 85 -6.61 6.54 5.51
C LEU A 85 -5.62 6.04 4.47
N LEU A 86 -5.85 4.83 4.00
CA LEU A 86 -5.21 4.28 2.80
C LEU A 86 -6.23 4.19 1.67
N LEU A 87 -5.81 4.61 0.49
CA LEU A 87 -6.52 4.41 -0.77
C LEU A 87 -5.67 3.44 -1.60
N LEU A 88 -6.21 2.27 -1.89
CA LEU A 88 -5.51 1.19 -2.60
C LEU A 88 -6.25 0.90 -3.91
N ASP A 89 -5.51 0.93 -5.01
CA ASP A 89 -6.03 0.73 -6.36
C ASP A 89 -5.47 -0.58 -6.91
N GLU A 90 -6.32 -1.57 -7.09
CA GLU A 90 -6.01 -2.93 -7.55
C GLU A 90 -4.78 -3.55 -6.83
N PRO A 91 -4.77 -3.59 -5.47
CA PRO A 91 -3.60 -4.04 -4.73
C PRO A 91 -3.23 -5.50 -4.99
N THR A 92 -4.19 -6.35 -5.39
CA THR A 92 -3.96 -7.78 -5.64
C THR A 92 -3.86 -8.14 -7.11
N GLU A 93 -4.09 -7.22 -8.03
CA GLU A 93 -4.03 -7.48 -9.46
C GLU A 93 -2.59 -7.76 -9.94
N GLY A 94 -2.46 -8.75 -10.84
CA GLY A 94 -1.20 -9.05 -11.53
C GLY A 94 -0.09 -9.61 -10.64
N ILE A 95 -0.42 -10.16 -9.47
CA ILE A 95 0.53 -10.83 -8.57
C ILE A 95 0.18 -12.30 -8.39
N ALA A 96 1.18 -13.11 -7.98
CA ALA A 96 0.97 -14.51 -7.69
C ALA A 96 -0.04 -14.72 -6.55
N PRO A 97 -0.89 -15.79 -6.59
CA PRO A 97 -1.92 -16.03 -5.57
C PRO A 97 -1.40 -16.04 -4.13
N VAL A 98 -0.22 -16.61 -3.89
CA VAL A 98 0.41 -16.64 -2.57
C VAL A 98 0.68 -15.22 -2.04
N LEU A 99 1.03 -14.30 -2.93
CA LEU A 99 1.30 -12.92 -2.53
C LEU A 99 0.01 -12.10 -2.41
N ALA A 100 -1.03 -12.45 -3.17
CA ALA A 100 -2.36 -11.87 -3.00
C ALA A 100 -2.95 -12.24 -1.62
N LEU A 101 -2.81 -13.50 -1.19
CA LEU A 101 -3.16 -13.94 0.17
C LEU A 101 -2.35 -13.16 1.23
N ARG A 102 -1.03 -13.03 1.01
CA ARG A 102 -0.16 -12.25 1.91
C ARG A 102 -0.60 -10.78 2.00
N MET A 103 -1.02 -10.17 0.89
CA MET A 103 -1.59 -8.82 0.87
C MET A 103 -2.85 -8.74 1.75
N GLY A 104 -3.76 -9.70 1.65
CA GLY A 104 -4.94 -9.80 2.52
C GLY A 104 -4.58 -9.87 4.01
N GLU A 105 -3.56 -10.66 4.39
CA GLU A 105 -3.07 -10.74 5.78
C GLU A 105 -2.52 -9.39 6.27
N ILE A 106 -1.76 -8.69 5.44
CA ILE A 106 -1.23 -7.35 5.75
C ILE A 106 -2.39 -6.39 5.97
N LEU A 107 -3.39 -6.36 5.07
CA LEU A 107 -4.55 -5.50 5.20
C LEU A 107 -5.37 -5.80 6.48
N ALA A 108 -5.53 -7.09 6.81
CA ALA A 108 -6.15 -7.50 8.07
C ALA A 108 -5.37 -7.01 9.30
N SER A 109 -4.04 -7.02 9.23
CA SER A 109 -3.19 -6.49 10.31
C SER A 109 -3.36 -4.98 10.45
N LEU A 110 -3.33 -4.23 9.33
CA LEU A 110 -3.55 -2.79 9.32
C LEU A 110 -4.91 -2.39 9.88
N LYS A 111 -5.95 -3.16 9.56
CA LYS A 111 -7.29 -2.97 10.13
C LYS A 111 -7.30 -3.12 11.65
N ARG A 112 -6.62 -4.14 12.19
CA ARG A 112 -6.47 -4.33 13.66
C ARG A 112 -5.73 -3.18 14.33
N GLU A 113 -4.80 -2.54 13.64
CA GLU A 113 -4.08 -1.34 14.08
C GLU A 113 -4.95 -0.05 13.95
N GLY A 114 -6.19 -0.16 13.49
CA GLY A 114 -7.13 0.96 13.37
C GLY A 114 -6.95 1.82 12.13
N VAL A 115 -6.21 1.35 11.13
CA VAL A 115 -6.05 2.06 9.86
C VAL A 115 -7.33 1.91 9.03
N SER A 116 -7.93 3.02 8.59
CA SER A 116 -9.05 2.99 7.65
C SER A 116 -8.54 2.74 6.23
N ILE A 117 -9.21 1.85 5.49
CA ILE A 117 -8.75 1.45 4.15
C ILE A 117 -9.94 1.50 3.18
N ILE A 118 -9.72 2.12 2.03
CA ILE A 118 -10.61 2.03 0.87
C ILE A 118 -9.84 1.31 -0.23
N ILE A 119 -10.45 0.25 -0.77
CA ILE A 119 -9.87 -0.58 -1.82
C ILE A 119 -10.77 -0.46 -3.05
N ALA A 120 -10.19 -0.15 -4.21
CA ALA A 120 -10.81 -0.36 -5.50
C ALA A 120 -10.26 -1.67 -6.08
N GLU A 121 -11.12 -2.63 -6.34
CA GLU A 121 -10.77 -3.95 -6.89
C GLU A 121 -11.83 -4.41 -7.89
N SER A 122 -11.38 -5.00 -8.98
CA SER A 122 -12.27 -5.66 -9.94
C SER A 122 -12.64 -7.08 -9.49
N ASN A 123 -11.79 -7.70 -8.65
CA ASN A 123 -12.01 -9.03 -8.05
C ASN A 123 -11.58 -9.02 -6.58
N ASP A 124 -12.53 -9.08 -5.67
CA ASP A 124 -12.32 -8.98 -4.22
C ASP A 124 -11.98 -10.33 -3.53
N ALA A 125 -11.82 -11.42 -4.30
CA ALA A 125 -11.66 -12.77 -3.74
C ALA A 125 -10.52 -12.91 -2.70
N HIS A 126 -9.46 -12.11 -2.82
CA HIS A 126 -8.31 -12.15 -1.90
C HIS A 126 -8.40 -11.18 -0.73
N VAL A 127 -9.38 -10.29 -0.72
CA VAL A 127 -9.57 -9.26 0.31
C VAL A 127 -10.95 -9.31 0.97
N SER A 128 -11.85 -10.17 0.50
CA SER A 128 -13.23 -10.31 0.99
C SER A 128 -13.33 -10.45 2.51
N ASP A 129 -12.42 -11.22 3.12
CA ASP A 129 -12.44 -11.51 4.57
C ASP A 129 -12.07 -10.29 5.44
N VAL A 130 -11.50 -9.24 4.83
CA VAL A 130 -11.10 -8.03 5.56
C VAL A 130 -12.03 -6.84 5.32
N ILE A 131 -12.97 -6.97 4.38
CA ILE A 131 -13.90 -5.91 3.98
C ILE A 131 -15.08 -5.84 4.95
N ASP A 132 -15.40 -4.63 5.44
CA ASP A 132 -16.58 -4.37 6.26
C ASP A 132 -17.81 -4.00 5.41
N ARG A 133 -17.57 -3.35 4.26
CA ARG A 133 -18.61 -2.86 3.36
C ARG A 133 -18.12 -2.80 1.92
N THR A 134 -18.95 -3.29 1.01
CA THR A 134 -18.69 -3.25 -0.43
C THR A 134 -19.67 -2.31 -1.12
N TYR A 135 -19.16 -1.53 -2.06
CA TYR A 135 -19.95 -0.71 -2.97
C TYR A 135 -19.68 -1.13 -4.41
N THR A 136 -20.70 -1.52 -5.12
CA THR A 136 -20.57 -1.83 -6.55
C THR A 136 -20.91 -0.58 -7.37
N ILE A 137 -20.00 -0.22 -8.28
CA ILE A 137 -20.17 0.93 -9.17
C ILE A 137 -20.38 0.41 -10.59
N GLU A 138 -21.54 0.75 -11.17
CA GLU A 138 -21.85 0.46 -12.57
C GLU A 138 -22.24 1.73 -13.28
N ARG A 139 -21.63 2.00 -14.46
CA ARG A 139 -21.92 3.15 -15.32
C ARG A 139 -21.93 4.49 -14.57
N GLY A 140 -21.02 4.63 -13.59
CA GLY A 140 -20.89 5.86 -12.80
C GLY A 140 -21.88 6.02 -11.64
N SER A 141 -22.65 4.98 -11.31
CA SER A 141 -23.60 4.99 -10.21
C SER A 141 -23.33 3.84 -9.23
N ILE A 142 -23.57 4.08 -7.94
CA ILE A 142 -23.53 3.02 -6.93
C ILE A 142 -24.82 2.22 -7.07
N VAL A 143 -24.70 0.89 -7.30
CA VAL A 143 -25.83 -0.02 -7.52
C VAL A 143 -26.13 -0.93 -6.33
N THR A 144 -25.16 -1.11 -5.43
CA THR A 144 -25.32 -1.91 -4.20
C THR A 144 -24.41 -1.37 -3.11
N ALA A 145 -24.85 -1.44 -1.87
CA ALA A 145 -24.08 -1.16 -0.67
C ALA A 145 -24.30 -2.28 0.35
#